data_450cec306e92773da814258f9d13c0e7
#
_entry.id   450cec306e92773da814258f9d13c0e7
#
_cell.length_a   1.000
_cell.length_b   1.000
_cell.length_c   1.000
_cell.angle_alpha   90.00
_cell.angle_beta   90.00
_cell.angle_gamma   90.00
#
_symmetry.space_group_name_H-M   'P 1'
#
loop_
_entity.id
_entity.type
_entity.pdbx_description
1 polymer ?
#
loop_
_entity_poly.entity_id
_entity_poly.type
_entity_poly.pdbx_seq_one_letter_code
_entity_poly.pdbx_strand_id
1 'polypeptide(L)'
;MTGDRDRWAELTGGQAGEEYARRFARLAASGQDIHGEADFCAALLARPAVRVLDAGCGTGRIAIRLAELGHSCTGVDIDPSMLAVARREAPEQEWLLGDLARLDTLGLEPGYDLTIAAGNVIPLLAPGTEAAVVQQLAAVMGPGGLLVTGMGLDAAHLPLPEPTVTLAEFDHWCDRAGLTLRQRYATWSADPYEEGCGYAVSVHSRSTV
;
A
#
# COMPACT_ATOMS: atom_id res chain seq x y z
N MET A 1 -11.67 26.38 -4.07
CA MET A 1 -11.09 25.19 -4.70
C MET A 1 -11.40 24.04 -3.75
N THR A 2 -12.48 23.31 -4.00
CA THR A 2 -12.82 22.06 -3.30
C THR A 2 -11.83 21.02 -3.80
N GLY A 3 -10.74 20.80 -3.04
CA GLY A 3 -9.88 19.65 -3.30
C GLY A 3 -10.76 18.41 -3.20
N ASP A 4 -10.73 17.55 -4.21
CA ASP A 4 -11.35 16.25 -4.17
C ASP A 4 -10.79 15.54 -2.93
N ARG A 5 -11.68 15.26 -1.95
CA ARG A 5 -11.30 14.50 -0.75
C ARG A 5 -11.08 13.07 -1.18
N ASP A 6 -10.03 12.45 -0.63
CA ASP A 6 -9.88 11.01 -0.83
C ASP A 6 -11.05 10.26 -0.17
N ARG A 7 -11.36 9.10 -0.71
CA ARG A 7 -12.48 8.27 -0.23
C ARG A 7 -12.26 7.80 1.20
N TRP A 8 -10.99 7.65 1.62
CA TRP A 8 -10.65 7.31 2.99
C TRP A 8 -11.09 8.40 3.99
N ALA A 9 -10.78 9.67 3.71
CA ALA A 9 -11.19 10.78 4.55
C ALA A 9 -12.73 10.96 4.59
N GLU A 10 -13.43 10.65 3.50
CA GLU A 10 -14.90 10.66 3.48
C GLU A 10 -15.48 9.56 4.36
N LEU A 11 -14.90 8.35 4.34
CA LEU A 11 -15.35 7.21 5.14
C LEU A 11 -15.08 7.39 6.64
N THR A 12 -13.96 8.00 7.00
CA THR A 12 -13.42 7.96 8.37
C THR A 12 -13.45 9.32 9.08
N GLY A 13 -13.67 10.39 8.34
CA GLY A 13 -13.53 11.75 8.87
C GLY A 13 -12.09 12.11 9.25
N GLY A 14 -11.09 11.34 8.82
CA GLY A 14 -9.66 11.58 9.10
C GLY A 14 -9.27 11.37 10.57
N GLN A 15 -9.98 10.53 11.32
CA GLN A 15 -9.75 10.27 12.75
C GLN A 15 -9.79 8.78 13.12
N ALA A 16 -9.52 7.90 12.17
CA ALA A 16 -9.67 6.46 12.37
C ALA A 16 -8.46 5.77 13.05
N GLY A 17 -7.33 6.44 13.24
CA GLY A 17 -6.07 5.82 13.64
C GLY A 17 -6.16 4.95 14.89
N GLU A 18 -6.70 5.49 16.00
CA GLU A 18 -6.82 4.75 17.26
C GLU A 18 -7.83 3.59 17.18
N GLU A 19 -8.91 3.74 16.43
CA GLU A 19 -9.89 2.65 16.27
C GLU A 19 -9.31 1.54 15.40
N TYR A 20 -8.61 1.90 14.33
CA TYR A 20 -7.92 0.97 13.44
C TYR A 20 -6.86 0.18 14.22
N ALA A 21 -6.01 0.86 15.01
CA ALA A 21 -5.01 0.20 15.84
C ALA A 21 -5.64 -0.77 16.85
N ARG A 22 -6.71 -0.36 17.54
CA ARG A 22 -7.44 -1.25 18.46
C ARG A 22 -8.07 -2.45 17.78
N ARG A 23 -8.55 -2.29 16.53
CA ARG A 23 -9.06 -3.42 15.75
C ARG A 23 -7.97 -4.47 15.52
N PHE A 24 -6.80 -4.08 15.03
CA PHE A 24 -5.69 -5.00 14.79
C PHE A 24 -5.14 -5.60 16.09
N ALA A 25 -5.07 -4.84 17.17
CA ALA A 25 -4.69 -5.38 18.48
C ALA A 25 -5.66 -6.49 18.95
N ARG A 26 -6.97 -6.33 18.72
CA ARG A 26 -7.96 -7.38 19.03
C ARG A 26 -7.79 -8.62 18.14
N LEU A 27 -7.51 -8.44 16.83
CA LEU A 27 -7.24 -9.55 15.92
C LEU A 27 -6.01 -10.34 16.37
N ALA A 28 -4.92 -9.67 16.68
CA ALA A 28 -3.71 -10.30 17.22
C ALA A 28 -3.98 -11.05 18.54
N ALA A 29 -4.70 -10.43 19.48
CA ALA A 29 -5.07 -11.04 20.75
C ALA A 29 -5.97 -12.29 20.58
N SER A 30 -6.73 -12.39 19.49
CA SER A 30 -7.52 -13.57 19.15
C SER A 30 -6.73 -14.65 18.41
N GLY A 31 -5.42 -14.46 18.21
CA GLY A 31 -4.54 -15.40 17.53
C GLY A 31 -4.62 -15.35 15.99
N GLN A 32 -5.25 -14.32 15.44
CA GLN A 32 -5.25 -14.11 13.99
C GLN A 32 -3.91 -13.53 13.53
N ASP A 33 -3.45 -13.98 12.37
CA ASP A 33 -2.28 -13.40 11.73
C ASP A 33 -2.60 -11.97 11.27
N ILE A 34 -1.79 -11.02 11.73
CA ILE A 34 -1.86 -9.62 11.35
C ILE A 34 -0.65 -9.17 10.52
N HIS A 35 0.24 -10.08 10.17
CA HIS A 35 1.49 -9.81 9.48
C HIS A 35 1.54 -10.38 8.06
N GLY A 36 0.49 -11.07 7.60
CA GLY A 36 0.47 -11.77 6.32
C GLY A 36 0.91 -10.89 5.13
N GLU A 37 0.52 -9.61 5.08
CA GLU A 37 0.96 -8.69 4.02
C GLU A 37 2.46 -8.41 4.07
N ALA A 38 3.00 -8.18 5.27
CA ALA A 38 4.42 -7.91 5.44
C ALA A 38 5.26 -9.16 5.16
N ASP A 39 4.85 -10.33 5.67
CA ASP A 39 5.55 -11.59 5.47
C ASP A 39 5.52 -12.03 4.00
N PHE A 40 4.39 -11.82 3.29
CA PHE A 40 4.30 -11.99 1.83
C PHE A 40 5.31 -11.09 1.10
N CYS A 41 5.34 -9.81 1.44
CA CYS A 41 6.26 -8.85 0.84
C CYS A 41 7.73 -9.22 1.11
N ALA A 42 8.06 -9.63 2.34
CA ALA A 42 9.39 -10.06 2.71
C ALA A 42 9.84 -11.30 1.90
N ALA A 43 8.94 -12.24 1.64
CA ALA A 43 9.23 -13.44 0.85
C ALA A 43 9.57 -13.14 -0.62
N LEU A 44 9.17 -11.99 -1.16
CA LEU A 44 9.52 -11.56 -2.52
C LEU A 44 10.94 -10.99 -2.61
N LEU A 45 11.56 -10.63 -1.50
CA LEU A 45 12.84 -9.94 -1.48
C LEU A 45 14.00 -10.92 -1.54
N ALA A 46 14.83 -10.79 -2.59
CA ALA A 46 15.96 -11.68 -2.84
C ALA A 46 17.20 -11.38 -1.95
N ARG A 47 17.21 -10.25 -1.25
CA ARG A 47 18.36 -9.78 -0.44
C ARG A 47 17.89 -9.11 0.85
N PRO A 48 18.70 -9.16 1.92
CA PRO A 48 18.41 -8.41 3.16
C PRO A 48 18.62 -6.90 2.97
N ALA A 49 18.10 -6.13 3.93
CA ALA A 49 18.36 -4.70 4.07
C ALA A 49 18.02 -3.87 2.80
N VAL A 50 16.84 -4.12 2.22
CA VAL A 50 16.32 -3.34 1.08
C VAL A 50 15.58 -2.09 1.56
N ARG A 51 15.41 -1.12 0.65
CA ARG A 51 14.60 0.07 0.88
C ARG A 51 13.15 -0.19 0.51
N VAL A 52 12.25 0.07 1.45
CA VAL A 52 10.81 -0.17 1.30
C VAL A 52 10.03 1.13 1.47
N LEU A 53 9.11 1.42 0.56
CA LEU A 53 8.08 2.45 0.70
C LEU A 53 6.74 1.78 0.99
N ASP A 54 6.14 2.08 2.14
CA ASP A 54 4.77 1.70 2.48
C ASP A 54 3.85 2.89 2.18
N ALA A 55 3.18 2.83 1.04
CA ALA A 55 2.35 3.90 0.50
C ALA A 55 0.89 3.70 0.93
N GLY A 56 0.34 4.62 1.71
CA GLY A 56 -0.90 4.46 2.44
C GLY A 56 -0.67 3.57 3.68
N CYS A 57 0.40 3.85 4.42
CA CYS A 57 0.91 2.98 5.48
C CYS A 57 -0.03 2.85 6.70
N GLY A 58 -1.04 3.71 6.82
CA GLY A 58 -1.94 3.73 7.96
C GLY A 58 -1.19 3.85 9.29
N THR A 59 -1.44 2.93 10.21
CA THR A 59 -0.78 2.84 11.52
C THR A 59 0.63 2.24 11.45
N GLY A 60 1.19 2.02 10.26
CA GLY A 60 2.55 1.55 10.05
C GLY A 60 2.76 0.04 10.22
N ARG A 61 1.70 -0.76 10.34
CA ARG A 61 1.77 -2.19 10.67
C ARG A 61 2.71 -2.98 9.74
N ILE A 62 2.64 -2.73 8.43
CA ILE A 62 3.45 -3.43 7.44
C ILE A 62 4.91 -2.95 7.50
N ALA A 63 5.12 -1.63 7.48
CA ALA A 63 6.46 -1.04 7.54
C ALA A 63 7.20 -1.42 8.83
N ILE A 64 6.52 -1.41 9.99
CA ILE A 64 7.09 -1.81 11.28
C ILE A 64 7.56 -3.27 11.23
N ARG A 65 6.70 -4.17 10.73
CA ARG A 65 7.07 -5.58 10.62
C ARG A 65 8.25 -5.81 9.68
N LEU A 66 8.29 -5.12 8.54
CA LEU A 66 9.42 -5.22 7.60
C LEU A 66 10.71 -4.62 8.19
N ALA A 67 10.61 -3.56 8.99
CA ALA A 67 11.76 -3.01 9.71
C ALA A 67 12.31 -4.00 10.77
N GLU A 68 11.44 -4.71 11.50
CA GLU A 68 11.84 -5.80 12.40
C GLU A 68 12.58 -6.92 11.67
N LEU A 69 12.24 -7.16 10.39
CA LEU A 69 12.92 -8.12 9.52
C LEU A 69 14.23 -7.57 8.91
N GLY A 70 14.61 -6.33 9.25
CA GLY A 70 15.90 -5.74 8.89
C GLY A 70 15.89 -4.89 7.60
N HIS A 71 14.70 -4.47 7.13
CA HIS A 71 14.56 -3.57 5.98
C HIS A 71 14.52 -2.11 6.40
N SER A 72 14.90 -1.19 5.51
CA SER A 72 14.78 0.26 5.73
C SER A 72 13.44 0.73 5.18
N CYS A 73 12.54 1.14 6.06
CA CYS A 73 11.16 1.46 5.70
C CYS A 73 10.85 2.95 5.85
N THR A 74 10.15 3.50 4.86
CA THR A 74 9.52 4.83 4.90
C THR A 74 8.02 4.62 4.73
N GLY A 75 7.20 5.19 5.61
CA GLY A 75 5.74 5.17 5.49
C GLY A 75 5.19 6.52 5.06
N VAL A 76 4.25 6.52 4.12
CA VAL A 76 3.51 7.72 3.68
C VAL A 76 2.02 7.49 3.87
N ASP A 77 1.33 8.43 4.50
CA ASP A 77 -0.13 8.40 4.61
C ASP A 77 -0.69 9.83 4.58
N ILE A 78 -1.93 9.96 4.12
CA ILE A 78 -2.64 11.24 4.08
C ILE A 78 -3.36 11.54 5.40
N ASP A 79 -3.61 10.53 6.24
CA ASP A 79 -4.34 10.66 7.50
C ASP A 79 -3.38 10.90 8.68
N PRO A 80 -3.35 12.11 9.26
CA PRO A 80 -2.48 12.42 10.38
C PRO A 80 -2.80 11.59 11.64
N SER A 81 -4.03 11.11 11.80
CA SER A 81 -4.42 10.30 12.96
C SER A 81 -3.80 8.89 12.87
N MET A 82 -3.70 8.34 11.66
CA MET A 82 -2.99 7.10 11.38
C MET A 82 -1.50 7.23 11.70
N LEU A 83 -0.87 8.29 11.18
CA LEU A 83 0.56 8.55 11.40
C LEU A 83 0.89 8.88 12.87
N ALA A 84 -0.05 9.42 13.63
CA ALA A 84 0.14 9.61 15.06
C ALA A 84 0.35 8.27 15.78
N VAL A 85 -0.40 7.24 15.38
CA VAL A 85 -0.21 5.88 15.90
C VAL A 85 1.13 5.31 15.41
N ALA A 86 1.44 5.37 14.12
CA ALA A 86 2.68 4.85 13.56
C ALA A 86 3.92 5.45 14.26
N ARG A 87 3.94 6.77 14.48
CA ARG A 87 5.03 7.46 15.19
C ARG A 87 5.15 7.06 16.66
N ARG A 88 4.05 6.72 17.30
CA ARG A 88 4.06 6.23 18.69
C ARG A 88 4.61 4.82 18.77
N GLU A 89 4.21 3.94 17.85
CA GLU A 89 4.61 2.52 17.84
C GLU A 89 6.06 2.31 17.38
N ALA A 90 6.55 3.13 16.42
CA ALA A 90 7.92 3.05 15.90
C ALA A 90 8.47 4.47 15.62
N PRO A 91 8.91 5.19 16.67
CA PRO A 91 9.39 6.57 16.54
C PRO A 91 10.70 6.71 15.76
N GLU A 92 11.45 5.63 15.58
CA GLU A 92 12.71 5.58 14.82
C GLU A 92 12.51 5.45 13.30
N GLN A 93 11.31 5.11 12.84
CA GLN A 93 11.00 5.00 11.42
C GLN A 93 10.61 6.36 10.82
N GLU A 94 10.78 6.48 9.53
CA GLU A 94 10.39 7.67 8.79
C GLU A 94 8.90 7.62 8.42
N TRP A 95 8.12 8.58 8.94
CA TRP A 95 6.68 8.70 8.69
C TRP A 95 6.35 10.06 8.10
N LEU A 96 5.89 10.08 6.85
CA LEU A 96 5.60 11.30 6.10
C LEU A 96 4.09 11.49 5.92
N LEU A 97 3.62 12.67 6.28
CA LEU A 97 2.25 13.09 5.97
C LEU A 97 2.22 13.62 4.53
N GLY A 98 1.46 12.99 3.66
CA GLY A 98 1.41 13.41 2.26
C GLY A 98 0.38 12.68 1.42
N ASP A 99 0.06 13.29 0.30
CA ASP A 99 -0.79 12.73 -0.74
C ASP A 99 0.07 11.92 -1.72
N LEU A 100 -0.31 10.66 -1.95
CA LEU A 100 0.38 9.76 -2.88
C LEU A 100 0.40 10.27 -4.33
N ALA A 101 -0.58 11.10 -4.73
CA ALA A 101 -0.57 11.75 -6.02
C ALA A 101 0.52 12.83 -6.16
N ARG A 102 1.19 13.16 -5.07
CA ARG A 102 2.20 14.21 -4.96
C ARG A 102 3.46 13.77 -4.22
N LEU A 103 3.86 12.50 -4.35
CA LEU A 103 5.07 11.96 -3.72
C LEU A 103 6.33 12.75 -4.08
N ASP A 104 6.40 13.32 -5.28
CA ASP A 104 7.47 14.19 -5.75
C ASP A 104 7.69 15.45 -4.89
N THR A 105 6.69 15.85 -4.10
CA THR A 105 6.79 17.00 -3.18
C THR A 105 7.29 16.64 -1.79
N LEU A 106 7.42 15.35 -1.47
CA LEU A 106 7.75 14.86 -0.13
C LEU A 106 9.27 14.69 0.10
N GLY A 107 10.10 14.96 -0.90
CA GLY A 107 11.55 14.84 -0.79
C GLY A 107 12.05 13.40 -0.73
N LEU A 108 11.25 12.44 -1.19
CA LEU A 108 11.66 11.03 -1.26
C LEU A 108 12.77 10.85 -2.30
N GLU A 109 13.88 10.29 -1.89
CA GLU A 109 14.95 9.89 -2.81
C GLU A 109 14.56 8.62 -3.54
N PRO A 110 14.53 8.59 -4.89
CA PRO A 110 14.24 7.38 -5.65
C PRO A 110 15.18 6.22 -5.33
N GLY A 111 14.79 5.00 -5.68
CA GLY A 111 15.60 3.80 -5.48
C GLY A 111 15.01 2.81 -4.47
N TYR A 112 13.69 2.85 -4.27
CA TYR A 112 13.02 1.82 -3.48
C TYR A 112 13.03 0.48 -4.22
N ASP A 113 13.42 -0.57 -3.51
CA ASP A 113 13.42 -1.95 -4.00
C ASP A 113 12.02 -2.56 -3.97
N LEU A 114 11.22 -2.09 -3.01
CA LEU A 114 9.84 -2.50 -2.82
C LEU A 114 8.98 -1.29 -2.49
N THR A 115 7.89 -1.15 -3.20
CA THR A 115 6.81 -0.19 -2.93
C THR A 115 5.54 -0.98 -2.66
N ILE A 116 4.84 -0.69 -1.58
CA ILE A 116 3.65 -1.42 -1.14
C ILE A 116 2.47 -0.45 -1.12
N ALA A 117 1.33 -0.86 -1.63
CA ALA A 117 0.04 -0.19 -1.47
C ALA A 117 -1.02 -1.25 -1.09
N ALA A 118 -0.99 -1.70 0.16
CA ALA A 118 -1.86 -2.73 0.71
C ALA A 118 -3.09 -2.14 1.41
N GLY A 119 -4.09 -2.98 1.68
CA GLY A 119 -5.27 -2.56 2.44
C GLY A 119 -6.21 -1.64 1.67
N ASN A 120 -6.39 -1.88 0.38
CA ASN A 120 -7.31 -1.12 -0.48
C ASN A 120 -6.88 0.34 -0.74
N VAL A 121 -5.60 0.66 -0.68
CA VAL A 121 -5.12 2.04 -0.95
C VAL A 121 -5.61 2.54 -2.31
N ILE A 122 -5.41 1.77 -3.38
CA ILE A 122 -5.77 2.19 -4.74
C ILE A 122 -7.27 2.49 -4.89
N PRO A 123 -8.21 1.63 -4.45
CA PRO A 123 -9.63 1.94 -4.51
C PRO A 123 -10.08 3.13 -3.64
N LEU A 124 -9.30 3.50 -2.62
CA LEU A 124 -9.65 4.55 -1.66
C LEU A 124 -9.02 5.92 -1.97
N LEU A 125 -8.28 6.03 -3.06
CA LEU A 125 -7.72 7.31 -3.54
C LEU A 125 -8.82 8.30 -3.92
N ALA A 126 -8.46 9.58 -3.98
CA ALA A 126 -9.34 10.60 -4.52
C ALA A 126 -9.71 10.29 -5.99
N PRO A 127 -10.99 10.43 -6.38
CA PRO A 127 -11.42 10.12 -7.73
C PRO A 127 -10.59 10.83 -8.81
N GLY A 128 -10.11 10.06 -9.80
CA GLY A 128 -9.32 10.57 -10.92
C GLY A 128 -7.83 10.78 -10.63
N THR A 129 -7.35 10.46 -9.42
CA THR A 129 -5.91 10.55 -9.08
C THR A 129 -5.19 9.20 -9.22
N GLU A 130 -5.89 8.11 -9.42
CA GLU A 130 -5.38 6.74 -9.38
C GLU A 130 -4.20 6.53 -10.34
N ALA A 131 -4.33 6.97 -11.59
CA ALA A 131 -3.26 6.89 -12.60
C ALA A 131 -2.03 7.73 -12.20
N ALA A 132 -2.24 8.91 -11.64
CA ALA A 132 -1.16 9.77 -11.17
C ALA A 132 -0.43 9.13 -9.99
N VAL A 133 -1.17 8.52 -9.04
CA VAL A 133 -0.56 7.78 -7.92
C VAL A 133 0.29 6.63 -8.43
N VAL A 134 -0.21 5.79 -9.34
CA VAL A 134 0.59 4.69 -9.91
C VAL A 134 1.87 5.21 -10.57
N GLN A 135 1.80 6.34 -11.29
CA GLN A 135 2.97 6.97 -11.91
C GLN A 135 3.97 7.47 -10.84
N GLN A 136 3.51 8.08 -9.77
CA GLN A 136 4.34 8.54 -8.66
C GLN A 136 5.02 7.36 -7.93
N LEU A 137 4.27 6.28 -7.66
CA LEU A 137 4.82 5.06 -7.06
C LEU A 137 5.92 4.45 -7.94
N ALA A 138 5.69 4.38 -9.26
CA ALA A 138 6.70 3.88 -10.20
C ALA A 138 7.94 4.79 -10.25
N ALA A 139 7.77 6.11 -10.15
CA ALA A 139 8.88 7.07 -10.23
C ALA A 139 9.88 6.93 -9.09
N VAL A 140 9.44 6.59 -7.88
CA VAL A 140 10.31 6.42 -6.70
C VAL A 140 10.99 5.05 -6.65
N MET A 141 10.54 4.07 -7.43
CA MET A 141 11.14 2.72 -7.46
C MET A 141 12.51 2.75 -8.14
N GLY A 142 13.43 1.93 -7.66
CA GLY A 142 14.70 1.63 -8.32
C GLY A 142 14.54 0.69 -9.53
N PRO A 143 15.59 0.53 -10.37
CA PRO A 143 15.59 -0.49 -11.42
C PRO A 143 15.37 -1.89 -10.85
N GLY A 144 14.45 -2.65 -11.43
CA GLY A 144 14.06 -3.97 -10.93
C GLY A 144 13.22 -3.97 -9.66
N GLY A 145 12.89 -2.80 -9.11
CA GLY A 145 12.02 -2.67 -7.94
C GLY A 145 10.62 -3.26 -8.17
N LEU A 146 9.97 -3.67 -7.10
CA LEU A 146 8.64 -4.25 -7.10
C LEU A 146 7.59 -3.27 -6.58
N LEU A 147 6.43 -3.24 -7.21
CA LEU A 147 5.20 -2.68 -6.67
C LEU A 147 4.27 -3.82 -6.28
N VAL A 148 3.90 -3.89 -5.01
CA VAL A 148 2.93 -4.86 -4.49
C VAL A 148 1.69 -4.13 -4.04
N THR A 149 0.54 -4.52 -4.60
CA THR A 149 -0.75 -3.93 -4.23
C THR A 149 -1.74 -4.99 -3.83
N GLY A 150 -2.61 -4.66 -2.87
CA GLY A 150 -3.73 -5.51 -2.49
C GLY A 150 -5.03 -4.71 -2.51
N MET A 151 -6.01 -5.16 -3.31
CA MET A 151 -7.29 -4.47 -3.44
C MET A 151 -8.48 -5.41 -3.57
N GLY A 152 -9.58 -5.02 -2.95
CA GLY A 152 -10.88 -5.64 -3.13
C GLY A 152 -11.46 -5.35 -4.51
N LEU A 153 -12.12 -6.34 -5.07
CA LEU A 153 -12.73 -6.30 -6.40
C LEU A 153 -14.26 -6.37 -6.33
N ASP A 154 -14.78 -6.49 -5.11
CA ASP A 154 -16.21 -6.49 -4.84
C ASP A 154 -16.51 -5.81 -3.49
N ALA A 155 -17.81 -5.59 -3.21
CA ALA A 155 -18.26 -4.94 -1.98
C ALA A 155 -17.98 -5.75 -0.70
N ALA A 156 -17.69 -7.04 -0.79
CA ALA A 156 -17.37 -7.86 0.38
C ALA A 156 -15.93 -7.63 0.85
N HIS A 157 -15.06 -7.15 -0.05
CA HIS A 157 -13.63 -6.94 0.22
C HIS A 157 -13.23 -5.45 0.24
N LEU A 158 -14.22 -4.55 0.09
CA LEU A 158 -14.01 -3.10 0.12
C LEU A 158 -14.83 -2.47 1.24
N PRO A 159 -14.38 -1.36 1.84
CA PRO A 159 -15.23 -0.53 2.70
C PRO A 159 -16.14 0.41 1.89
N LEU A 160 -16.42 0.07 0.64
CA LEU A 160 -17.24 0.82 -0.32
C LEU A 160 -18.38 -0.06 -0.83
N PRO A 161 -19.53 0.52 -1.24
CA PRO A 161 -20.67 -0.26 -1.72
C PRO A 161 -20.40 -0.96 -3.07
N GLU A 162 -19.43 -0.45 -3.83
CA GLU A 162 -19.03 -1.00 -5.14
C GLU A 162 -17.56 -0.72 -5.43
N PRO A 163 -16.90 -1.54 -6.27
CA PRO A 163 -15.55 -1.29 -6.72
C PRO A 163 -15.42 0.02 -7.48
N THR A 164 -14.36 0.78 -7.18
CA THR A 164 -14.05 2.06 -7.84
C THR A 164 -12.97 1.91 -8.91
N VAL A 165 -12.27 0.78 -8.92
CA VAL A 165 -11.18 0.46 -9.84
C VAL A 165 -11.27 -0.99 -10.24
N THR A 166 -11.16 -1.27 -11.52
CA THR A 166 -11.03 -2.63 -12.05
C THR A 166 -9.56 -3.02 -12.20
N LEU A 167 -9.27 -4.33 -12.24
CA LEU A 167 -7.91 -4.81 -12.51
C LEU A 167 -7.41 -4.36 -13.88
N ALA A 168 -8.27 -4.29 -14.89
CA ALA A 168 -7.90 -3.86 -16.22
C ALA A 168 -7.46 -2.38 -16.26
N GLU A 169 -8.15 -1.51 -15.54
CA GLU A 169 -7.75 -0.09 -15.38
C GLU A 169 -6.43 0.00 -14.63
N PHE A 170 -6.30 -0.71 -13.52
CA PHE A 170 -5.07 -0.70 -12.72
C PHE A 170 -3.86 -1.22 -13.54
N ASP A 171 -4.01 -2.33 -14.26
CA ASP A 171 -2.97 -2.87 -15.14
C ASP A 171 -2.58 -1.89 -16.26
N HIS A 172 -3.57 -1.21 -16.84
CA HIS A 172 -3.32 -0.19 -17.85
C HIS A 172 -2.50 0.98 -17.27
N TRP A 173 -2.79 1.45 -16.06
CA TRP A 173 -2.00 2.51 -15.43
C TRP A 173 -0.58 2.04 -15.09
N CYS A 174 -0.41 0.79 -14.64
CA CYS A 174 0.89 0.19 -14.40
C CYS A 174 1.73 0.12 -15.68
N ASP A 175 1.14 -0.38 -16.79
CA ASP A 175 1.80 -0.44 -18.10
C ASP A 175 2.26 0.95 -18.57
N ARG A 176 1.37 1.95 -18.46
CA ARG A 176 1.67 3.35 -18.78
C ARG A 176 2.78 3.95 -17.91
N ALA A 177 2.94 3.46 -16.69
CA ALA A 177 4.00 3.86 -15.77
C ALA A 177 5.31 3.05 -15.95
N GLY A 178 5.38 2.14 -16.93
CA GLY A 178 6.54 1.29 -17.21
C GLY A 178 6.70 0.13 -16.24
N LEU A 179 5.59 -0.30 -15.63
CA LEU A 179 5.55 -1.46 -14.73
C LEU A 179 4.95 -2.67 -15.45
N THR A 180 5.55 -3.83 -15.29
CA THR A 180 5.09 -5.09 -15.87
C THR A 180 4.53 -6.00 -14.81
N LEU A 181 3.30 -6.50 -14.99
CA LEU A 181 2.72 -7.52 -14.11
C LEU A 181 3.58 -8.79 -14.15
N ARG A 182 4.02 -9.22 -12.98
CA ARG A 182 4.79 -10.45 -12.78
C ARG A 182 3.89 -11.59 -12.34
N GLN A 183 3.05 -11.31 -11.34
CA GLN A 183 2.20 -12.33 -10.74
C GLN A 183 0.99 -11.69 -10.06
N ARG A 184 -0.10 -12.46 -9.97
CA ARG A 184 -1.31 -12.08 -9.26
C ARG A 184 -1.78 -13.25 -8.41
N TYR A 185 -2.23 -12.93 -7.19
CA TYR A 185 -2.74 -13.87 -6.22
C TYR A 185 -4.11 -13.44 -5.73
N ALA A 186 -4.89 -14.39 -5.21
CA ALA A 186 -6.20 -14.11 -4.60
C ALA A 186 -6.08 -13.62 -3.15
N THR A 187 -5.00 -13.97 -2.47
CA THR A 187 -4.79 -13.66 -1.05
C THR A 187 -3.32 -13.34 -0.75
N TRP A 188 -3.07 -12.80 0.42
CA TRP A 188 -1.71 -12.59 0.94
C TRP A 188 -0.99 -13.90 1.35
N SER A 189 -1.69 -15.05 1.32
CA SER A 189 -1.09 -16.38 1.47
C SER A 189 -0.62 -16.97 0.13
N ALA A 190 -0.58 -16.16 -0.93
CA ALA A 190 -0.17 -16.55 -2.28
C ALA A 190 -1.09 -17.61 -2.94
N ASP A 191 -2.37 -17.66 -2.57
CA ASP A 191 -3.33 -18.49 -3.28
C ASP A 191 -3.46 -18.04 -4.75
N PRO A 192 -3.56 -18.97 -5.70
CA PRO A 192 -3.69 -18.64 -7.12
C PRO A 192 -4.89 -17.72 -7.39
N TYR A 193 -4.67 -16.69 -8.20
CA TYR A 193 -5.76 -15.82 -8.64
C TYR A 193 -6.51 -16.48 -9.82
N GLU A 194 -7.83 -16.50 -9.72
CA GLU A 194 -8.74 -16.88 -10.80
C GLU A 194 -9.73 -15.76 -11.07
N GLU A 195 -10.28 -15.69 -12.28
CA GLU A 195 -11.31 -14.71 -12.63
C GLU A 195 -12.55 -14.92 -11.72
N GLY A 196 -13.03 -13.83 -11.15
CA GLY A 196 -14.14 -13.88 -10.18
C GLY A 196 -13.70 -13.89 -8.71
N CYS A 197 -12.40 -13.94 -8.40
CA CYS A 197 -11.94 -13.69 -7.05
C CYS A 197 -12.31 -12.27 -6.59
N GLY A 198 -12.80 -12.12 -5.36
CA GLY A 198 -13.22 -10.83 -4.80
C GLY A 198 -12.06 -9.95 -4.31
N TYR A 199 -10.83 -10.46 -4.32
CA TYR A 199 -9.62 -9.74 -3.92
C TYR A 199 -8.44 -10.12 -4.82
N ALA A 200 -7.52 -9.18 -5.02
CA ALA A 200 -6.29 -9.43 -5.77
C ALA A 200 -5.07 -8.81 -5.08
N VAL A 201 -4.01 -9.61 -4.96
CA VAL A 201 -2.67 -9.16 -4.64
C VAL A 201 -1.86 -9.20 -5.94
N SER A 202 -1.42 -8.04 -6.42
CA SER A 202 -0.70 -7.92 -7.70
C SER A 202 0.75 -7.52 -7.45
N VAL A 203 1.67 -8.20 -8.11
CA VAL A 203 3.10 -7.91 -8.07
C VAL A 203 3.52 -7.42 -9.46
N HIS A 204 3.90 -6.15 -9.54
CA HIS A 204 4.48 -5.56 -10.75
C HIS A 204 5.96 -5.28 -10.54
N SER A 205 6.73 -5.25 -11.60
CA SER A 205 8.14 -4.86 -11.53
C SER A 205 8.45 -3.71 -12.47
N ARG A 206 9.34 -2.82 -12.04
CA ARG A 206 9.97 -1.83 -12.90
C ARG A 206 11.07 -2.50 -13.74
N SER A 207 11.22 -2.06 -15.00
CA SER A 207 12.33 -2.51 -15.85
C SER A 207 13.67 -2.26 -15.19
N THR A 208 14.64 -3.13 -15.48
CA THR A 208 16.05 -3.02 -15.02
C THR A 208 16.91 -2.14 -15.91
N VAL A 209 16.33 -1.61 -17.00
CA VAL A 209 17.05 -0.75 -17.98
C VAL A 209 16.68 0.69 -17.79
#